data_f6574cdc94426b74d8ad4c5616982389
#
_entry.id   f6574cdc94426b74d8ad4c5616982389
#
_cell.length_a   1.000
_cell.length_b   1.000
_cell.length_c   1.000
_cell.angle_alpha   90.00
_cell.angle_beta   90.00
_cell.angle_gamma   90.00
#
_symmetry.space_group_name_H-M   'P 1'
#
loop_
_entity.id
_entity.type
_entity.pdbx_description
1 polymer ?
#
loop_
_entity_poly.entity_id
_entity_poly.type
_entity_poly.pdbx_seq_one_letter_code
_entity_poly.pdbx_strand_id
1 'polypeptide(L)'
;TVSVKSKDYPDAAITAESQDNSAAVFALPNGAYTYKISSAGYKSVSGEFTVQNNGVTVPAAKLDIQTAWDGSTYDEPTSENGIYLIQTASELMWFNRNAQLTDSAKLMADIRVNEDMSADKSTLYKWTPIGTANTKAYAGTFDGNGHTLSGIYIATTTSNTGLIGYMGVDGRIKNLTMADSN
;
A
#
# COMPACT_ATOMS: atom_id res chain seq x y z
N THR A 1 12.73 -2.27 -7.95
CA THR A 1 12.55 -2.95 -9.25
C THR A 1 12.39 -1.92 -10.36
N VAL A 2 13.04 -2.16 -11.49
CA VAL A 2 12.83 -1.41 -12.72
C VAL A 2 12.23 -2.35 -13.75
N SER A 3 11.17 -1.92 -14.43
CA SER A 3 10.58 -2.62 -15.58
C SER A 3 10.52 -1.71 -16.79
N VAL A 4 10.69 -2.30 -17.97
CA VAL A 4 10.65 -1.61 -19.28
C VAL A 4 9.65 -2.33 -20.18
N LYS A 5 8.88 -1.58 -20.97
CA LYS A 5 7.97 -2.11 -21.99
C LYS A 5 8.14 -1.38 -23.30
N SER A 6 8.12 -2.11 -24.41
CA SER A 6 8.05 -1.52 -25.75
C SER A 6 6.67 -0.90 -26.00
N LYS A 7 6.62 0.26 -26.64
CA LYS A 7 5.35 0.85 -27.08
C LYS A 7 4.77 0.15 -28.30
N ASP A 8 5.64 -0.40 -29.15
CA ASP A 8 5.24 -1.12 -30.37
C ASP A 8 4.83 -2.57 -30.07
N TYR A 9 5.38 -3.15 -28.99
CA TYR A 9 5.13 -4.54 -28.58
C TYR A 9 4.89 -4.60 -27.06
N PRO A 10 3.74 -4.10 -26.56
CA PRO A 10 3.52 -3.92 -25.12
C PRO A 10 3.45 -5.23 -24.32
N ASP A 11 3.14 -6.34 -25.00
CA ASP A 11 3.04 -7.67 -24.37
C ASP A 11 4.36 -8.46 -24.41
N ALA A 12 5.38 -7.93 -25.11
CA ALA A 12 6.69 -8.58 -25.15
C ALA A 12 7.39 -8.46 -23.79
N ALA A 13 7.84 -9.59 -23.25
CA ALA A 13 8.62 -9.61 -22.02
C ALA A 13 10.02 -9.04 -22.29
N ILE A 14 10.39 -7.99 -21.55
CA ILE A 14 11.73 -7.41 -21.56
C ILE A 14 12.36 -7.68 -20.20
N THR A 15 13.46 -8.44 -20.21
CA THR A 15 14.21 -8.79 -19.00
C THR A 15 15.46 -7.93 -18.89
N ALA A 16 15.78 -7.45 -17.68
CA ALA A 16 17.04 -6.77 -17.43
C ALA A 16 18.22 -7.75 -17.59
N GLU A 17 19.30 -7.31 -18.24
CA GLU A 17 20.56 -8.03 -18.27
C GLU A 17 21.22 -8.05 -16.90
N SER A 18 21.11 -6.95 -16.16
CA SER A 18 21.50 -6.85 -14.76
C SER A 18 20.59 -5.85 -14.03
N GLN A 19 20.28 -6.14 -12.77
CA GLN A 19 19.54 -5.24 -11.90
C GLN A 19 20.04 -5.41 -10.46
N ASP A 20 20.39 -4.30 -9.84
CA ASP A 20 20.74 -4.22 -8.43
C ASP A 20 19.98 -3.07 -7.73
N ASN A 21 20.37 -2.71 -6.53
CA ASN A 21 19.73 -1.62 -5.77
C ASN A 21 20.05 -0.22 -6.32
N SER A 22 20.97 -0.08 -7.26
CA SER A 22 21.43 1.21 -7.79
C SER A 22 21.10 1.42 -9.27
N ALA A 23 21.07 0.33 -10.07
CA ALA A 23 20.86 0.42 -11.51
C ALA A 23 20.20 -0.83 -12.09
N ALA A 24 19.59 -0.68 -13.25
CA ALA A 24 19.14 -1.78 -14.10
C ALA A 24 19.58 -1.54 -15.54
N VAL A 25 20.11 -2.55 -16.18
CA VAL A 25 20.60 -2.51 -17.57
C VAL A 25 19.72 -3.41 -18.42
N PHE A 26 19.32 -2.90 -19.58
CA PHE A 26 18.49 -3.60 -20.55
C PHE A 26 19.12 -3.52 -21.95
N ALA A 27 19.20 -4.63 -22.64
CA ALA A 27 19.50 -4.64 -24.08
C ALA A 27 18.20 -4.39 -24.85
N LEU A 28 18.13 -3.24 -25.51
CA LEU A 28 16.92 -2.80 -26.20
C LEU A 28 17.25 -2.45 -27.67
N PRO A 29 16.51 -2.94 -28.67
CA PRO A 29 16.58 -2.45 -30.02
C PRO A 29 16.11 -0.99 -30.13
N ASN A 30 16.36 -0.37 -31.29
CA ASN A 30 15.80 0.96 -31.57
C ASN A 30 14.28 0.92 -31.45
N GLY A 31 13.71 1.93 -30.78
CA GLY A 31 12.27 1.98 -30.55
C GLY A 31 11.88 2.92 -29.40
N ALA A 32 10.59 3.07 -29.21
CA ALA A 32 10.02 3.86 -28.10
C ALA A 32 9.61 2.92 -26.95
N TYR A 33 9.92 3.35 -25.73
CA TYR A 33 9.73 2.55 -24.52
C TYR A 33 9.10 3.36 -23.40
N THR A 34 8.39 2.66 -22.53
CA THR A 34 8.01 3.15 -21.21
C THR A 34 8.84 2.44 -20.14
N TYR A 35 9.11 3.12 -19.04
CA TYR A 35 9.70 2.51 -17.86
C TYR A 35 8.87 2.77 -16.62
N LYS A 36 8.98 1.87 -15.64
CA LYS A 36 8.45 2.05 -14.28
C LYS A 36 9.52 1.64 -13.28
N ILE A 37 9.80 2.53 -12.33
CA ILE A 37 10.66 2.29 -11.18
C ILE A 37 9.75 2.15 -9.96
N SER A 38 9.85 1.06 -9.22
CA SER A 38 9.03 0.79 -8.05
C SER A 38 9.85 0.17 -6.92
N SER A 39 9.46 0.48 -5.70
CA SER A 39 9.96 -0.13 -4.48
C SER A 39 8.80 -0.22 -3.48
N ALA A 40 8.78 -1.27 -2.65
CA ALA A 40 7.76 -1.40 -1.63
C ALA A 40 7.75 -0.18 -0.71
N GLY A 41 6.58 0.36 -0.39
CA GLY A 41 6.42 1.56 0.44
C GLY A 41 6.76 2.89 -0.24
N TYR A 42 7.00 2.91 -1.56
CA TYR A 42 7.31 4.13 -2.30
C TYR A 42 6.38 4.34 -3.50
N LYS A 43 6.10 5.61 -3.82
CA LYS A 43 5.39 5.97 -5.06
C LYS A 43 6.22 5.57 -6.26
N SER A 44 5.62 4.84 -7.19
CA SER A 44 6.30 4.49 -8.43
C SER A 44 6.55 5.72 -9.29
N VAL A 45 7.69 5.75 -9.95
CA VAL A 45 8.01 6.73 -11.00
C VAL A 45 7.97 6.04 -12.35
N SER A 46 7.28 6.64 -13.31
CA SER A 46 7.20 6.14 -14.68
C SER A 46 7.57 7.24 -15.66
N GLY A 47 8.05 6.84 -16.81
CA GLY A 47 8.39 7.75 -17.89
C GLY A 47 8.59 7.04 -19.21
N GLU A 48 9.03 7.79 -20.20
CA GLU A 48 9.23 7.32 -21.55
C GLU A 48 10.63 7.67 -22.03
N PHE A 49 11.17 6.87 -22.92
CA PHE A 49 12.43 7.13 -23.62
C PHE A 49 12.45 6.45 -25.00
N THR A 50 13.37 6.91 -25.85
CA THR A 50 13.55 6.35 -27.19
C THR A 50 15.01 5.90 -27.33
N VAL A 51 15.20 4.69 -27.82
CA VAL A 51 16.53 4.16 -28.20
C VAL A 51 16.75 4.41 -29.68
N GLN A 52 17.86 5.08 -30.04
CA GLN A 52 18.27 5.36 -31.41
C GLN A 52 19.80 5.16 -31.54
N ASN A 53 20.22 4.00 -32.09
CA ASN A 53 21.60 3.66 -32.46
C ASN A 53 22.68 3.78 -31.35
N ASN A 54 22.40 4.38 -30.22
CA ASN A 54 23.27 4.54 -29.06
C ASN A 54 22.49 4.24 -27.78
N GLY A 55 23.21 3.84 -26.74
CA GLY A 55 22.61 3.63 -25.44
C GLY A 55 21.94 4.89 -24.87
N VAL A 56 20.85 4.71 -24.17
CA VAL A 56 20.16 5.77 -23.44
C VAL A 56 20.32 5.54 -21.94
N THR A 57 20.71 6.61 -21.22
CA THR A 57 20.69 6.58 -19.75
C THR A 57 19.47 7.34 -19.27
N VAL A 58 18.58 6.61 -18.58
CA VAL A 58 17.48 7.24 -17.83
C VAL A 58 18.04 7.70 -16.48
N PRO A 59 17.90 8.98 -16.12
CA PRO A 59 18.40 9.50 -14.84
C PRO A 59 17.83 8.71 -13.64
N ALA A 60 18.63 8.63 -12.58
CA ALA A 60 18.16 8.04 -11.33
C ALA A 60 16.95 8.82 -10.79
N ALA A 61 15.91 8.10 -10.40
CA ALA A 61 14.72 8.69 -9.80
C ALA A 61 14.80 8.55 -8.28
N LYS A 62 14.53 9.65 -7.57
CA LYS A 62 14.23 9.60 -6.15
C LYS A 62 12.76 9.18 -6.00
N LEU A 63 12.54 8.10 -5.29
CA LEU A 63 11.18 7.66 -4.97
C LEU A 63 10.71 8.35 -3.70
N ASP A 64 9.55 8.96 -3.74
CA ASP A 64 8.88 9.49 -2.57
C ASP A 64 8.17 8.35 -1.81
N ILE A 65 8.12 8.45 -0.49
CA ILE A 65 7.38 7.49 0.33
C ILE A 65 5.91 7.50 -0.11
N GLN A 66 5.34 6.32 -0.29
CA GLN A 66 3.92 6.19 -0.56
C GLN A 66 3.17 6.48 0.73
N THR A 67 2.47 7.62 0.77
CA THR A 67 1.73 8.06 1.94
C THR A 67 0.32 7.45 1.97
N ALA A 68 -0.23 7.06 0.81
CA ALA A 68 -1.55 6.45 0.71
C ALA A 68 -1.50 5.09 0.00
N TRP A 69 -2.55 4.28 0.19
CA TRP A 69 -2.68 3.00 -0.47
C TRP A 69 -2.92 3.18 -1.98
N ASP A 70 -2.37 2.28 -2.78
CA ASP A 70 -2.49 2.32 -4.26
C ASP A 70 -3.76 1.65 -4.80
N GLY A 71 -4.58 1.06 -3.92
CA GLY A 71 -5.83 0.39 -4.27
C GLY A 71 -5.69 -1.07 -4.71
N SER A 72 -4.48 -1.60 -4.81
CA SER A 72 -4.24 -2.92 -5.39
C SER A 72 -3.24 -3.79 -4.62
N THR A 73 -2.28 -3.18 -3.95
CA THR A 73 -1.20 -3.92 -3.27
C THR A 73 -1.60 -4.29 -1.84
N TYR A 74 -1.39 -5.55 -1.50
CA TYR A 74 -1.58 -6.12 -0.16
C TYR A 74 -0.29 -6.84 0.23
N ASP A 75 0.55 -6.17 1.00
CA ASP A 75 1.80 -6.73 1.48
C ASP A 75 1.60 -7.30 2.88
N GLU A 76 2.00 -8.55 3.09
CA GLU A 76 1.93 -9.15 4.42
C GLU A 76 2.92 -8.46 5.36
N PRO A 77 2.47 -7.87 6.48
CA PRO A 77 3.36 -7.26 7.44
C PRO A 77 4.23 -8.32 8.14
N THR A 78 5.44 -7.94 8.50
CA THR A 78 6.24 -8.78 9.40
C THR A 78 5.56 -8.93 10.76
N SER A 79 5.82 -10.02 11.46
CA SER A 79 5.29 -10.22 12.80
C SER A 79 6.39 -10.54 13.81
N GLU A 80 6.25 -9.99 15.01
CA GLU A 80 7.11 -10.29 16.17
C GLU A 80 6.24 -10.70 17.36
N ASN A 81 6.54 -11.84 17.95
CA ASN A 81 5.80 -12.38 19.10
C ASN A 81 4.27 -12.45 18.87
N GLY A 82 3.84 -12.74 17.64
CA GLY A 82 2.44 -12.82 17.27
C GLY A 82 1.74 -11.45 17.06
N ILE A 83 2.51 -10.36 16.97
CA ILE A 83 2.00 -9.02 16.70
C ILE A 83 2.46 -8.60 15.30
N TYR A 84 1.53 -8.26 14.41
CA TYR A 84 1.84 -7.72 13.09
C TYR A 84 2.36 -6.28 13.18
N LEU A 85 3.51 -6.01 12.55
CA LEU A 85 4.15 -4.69 12.54
C LEU A 85 3.82 -3.97 11.23
N ILE A 86 2.94 -2.99 11.30
CA ILE A 86 2.38 -2.30 10.11
C ILE A 86 3.14 -1.00 9.87
N GLN A 87 3.82 -0.89 8.73
CA GLN A 87 4.63 0.26 8.34
C GLN A 87 4.06 1.02 7.13
N THR A 88 3.19 0.37 6.33
CA THR A 88 2.66 0.91 5.09
C THR A 88 1.15 0.72 4.98
N ALA A 89 0.52 1.49 4.09
CA ALA A 89 -0.91 1.34 3.84
C ALA A 89 -1.26 -0.02 3.21
N SER A 90 -0.38 -0.59 2.37
CA SER A 90 -0.58 -1.94 1.80
C SER A 90 -0.57 -3.03 2.88
N GLU A 91 0.32 -2.92 3.88
CA GLU A 91 0.34 -3.84 5.03
C GLU A 91 -0.91 -3.68 5.91
N LEU A 92 -1.39 -2.44 6.14
CA LEU A 92 -2.64 -2.22 6.85
C LEU A 92 -3.83 -2.83 6.12
N MET A 93 -3.89 -2.69 4.80
CA MET A 93 -4.96 -3.25 3.98
C MET A 93 -4.87 -4.78 3.89
N TRP A 94 -3.66 -5.35 3.92
CA TRP A 94 -3.48 -6.79 4.07
C TRP A 94 -4.03 -7.27 5.42
N PHE A 95 -3.66 -6.60 6.52
CA PHE A 95 -4.17 -6.93 7.86
C PHE A 95 -5.70 -6.84 7.92
N ASN A 96 -6.28 -5.78 7.37
CA ASN A 96 -7.73 -5.61 7.30
C ASN A 96 -8.44 -6.78 6.59
N ARG A 97 -7.80 -7.35 5.56
CA ARG A 97 -8.39 -8.38 4.71
C ARG A 97 -8.13 -9.81 5.20
N ASN A 98 -6.96 -10.08 5.78
CA ASN A 98 -6.45 -11.44 5.99
C ASN A 98 -6.29 -11.82 7.47
N ALA A 99 -6.13 -10.84 8.38
CA ALA A 99 -5.92 -11.13 9.79
C ALA A 99 -7.14 -11.80 10.45
N GLN A 100 -6.86 -12.64 11.41
CA GLN A 100 -7.91 -13.24 12.24
C GLN A 100 -8.42 -12.19 13.26
N LEU A 101 -9.63 -12.38 13.78
CA LEU A 101 -10.23 -11.45 14.74
C LEU A 101 -9.49 -11.38 16.09
N THR A 102 -8.62 -12.33 16.37
CA THR A 102 -7.78 -12.39 17.57
C THR A 102 -6.37 -11.83 17.35
N ASP A 103 -6.00 -11.56 16.09
CA ASP A 103 -4.66 -11.09 15.76
C ASP A 103 -4.46 -9.67 16.26
N SER A 104 -3.24 -9.39 16.71
CA SER A 104 -2.83 -8.07 17.19
C SER A 104 -1.94 -7.38 16.17
N ALA A 105 -2.07 -6.06 16.09
CA ALA A 105 -1.28 -5.22 15.23
C ALA A 105 -0.69 -4.02 15.97
N LYS A 106 0.46 -3.54 15.49
CA LYS A 106 1.13 -2.35 15.98
C LYS A 106 1.57 -1.49 14.80
N LEU A 107 1.21 -0.22 14.81
CA LEU A 107 1.70 0.72 13.81
C LEU A 107 3.17 1.08 14.09
N MET A 108 3.96 1.12 13.04
CA MET A 108 5.39 1.48 13.08
C MET A 108 5.66 2.79 12.34
N ALA A 109 4.63 3.38 11.71
CA ALA A 109 4.66 4.66 11.01
C ALA A 109 3.25 5.27 10.97
N ASP A 110 3.15 6.55 10.63
CA ASP A 110 1.88 7.16 10.26
C ASP A 110 1.37 6.56 8.95
N ILE A 111 0.10 6.15 8.92
CA ILE A 111 -0.50 5.46 7.78
C ILE A 111 -1.63 6.32 7.21
N ARG A 112 -1.64 6.46 5.88
CA ARG A 112 -2.74 7.09 5.14
C ARG A 112 -3.32 6.11 4.12
N VAL A 113 -4.64 5.89 4.15
CA VAL A 113 -5.32 4.98 3.21
C VAL A 113 -5.77 5.71 1.95
N ASN A 114 -6.48 6.81 2.08
CA ASN A 114 -6.85 7.69 0.96
C ASN A 114 -6.08 9.01 1.06
N GLU A 115 -5.50 9.46 -0.05
CA GLU A 115 -4.67 10.68 -0.10
C GLU A 115 -5.51 11.94 0.13
N ASP A 116 -6.68 12.03 -0.51
CA ASP A 116 -7.56 13.18 -0.46
C ASP A 116 -9.00 12.77 -0.13
N MET A 117 -9.43 13.04 1.09
CA MET A 117 -10.80 12.75 1.55
C MET A 117 -11.86 13.73 1.01
N SER A 118 -11.45 14.82 0.36
CA SER A 118 -12.35 15.74 -0.34
C SER A 118 -12.69 15.29 -1.77
N ALA A 119 -11.96 14.31 -2.30
CA ALA A 119 -12.20 13.73 -3.63
C ALA A 119 -13.60 13.11 -3.76
N ASP A 120 -14.01 12.84 -5.00
CA ASP A 120 -15.26 12.14 -5.26
C ASP A 120 -15.29 10.81 -4.50
N LYS A 121 -16.36 10.61 -3.72
CA LYS A 121 -16.54 9.42 -2.87
C LYS A 121 -16.49 8.11 -3.66
N SER A 122 -16.79 8.14 -4.96
CA SER A 122 -16.70 6.96 -5.84
C SER A 122 -15.26 6.52 -6.11
N THR A 123 -14.29 7.43 -5.95
CA THR A 123 -12.86 7.16 -6.18
C THR A 123 -12.12 6.75 -4.90
N LEU A 124 -12.73 6.90 -3.73
CA LEU A 124 -12.11 6.55 -2.46
C LEU A 124 -12.10 5.05 -2.22
N TYR A 125 -10.98 4.56 -1.71
CA TYR A 125 -10.85 3.18 -1.25
C TYR A 125 -11.64 2.98 0.04
N LYS A 126 -12.53 1.98 0.01
CA LYS A 126 -13.43 1.70 1.13
C LYS A 126 -12.75 0.83 2.17
N TRP A 127 -12.86 1.25 3.40
CA TRP A 127 -12.49 0.45 4.55
C TRP A 127 -13.63 -0.48 4.94
N THR A 128 -13.32 -1.74 5.18
CA THR A 128 -14.25 -2.68 5.79
C THR A 128 -13.96 -2.73 7.29
N PRO A 129 -14.90 -2.37 8.17
CA PRO A 129 -14.68 -2.44 9.61
C PRO A 129 -14.25 -3.82 10.07
N ILE A 130 -13.20 -3.89 10.89
CA ILE A 130 -12.75 -5.14 11.49
C ILE A 130 -13.72 -5.53 12.60
N GLY A 131 -14.21 -6.78 12.60
CA GLY A 131 -15.27 -7.19 13.52
C GLY A 131 -16.62 -6.57 13.13
N THR A 132 -17.57 -7.38 12.70
CA THR A 132 -18.83 -6.90 12.11
C THR A 132 -20.06 -7.17 12.95
N ALA A 133 -19.97 -8.05 13.94
CA ALA A 133 -21.08 -8.47 14.80
C ALA A 133 -20.55 -9.07 16.10
N ASN A 134 -21.43 -9.30 17.07
CA ASN A 134 -21.09 -9.98 18.32
C ASN A 134 -20.40 -11.34 18.10
N THR A 135 -20.89 -12.11 17.12
CA THR A 135 -20.30 -13.42 16.74
C THR A 135 -19.01 -13.30 15.92
N LYS A 136 -18.65 -12.10 15.50
CA LYS A 136 -17.45 -11.74 14.73
C LYS A 136 -16.79 -10.49 15.34
N ALA A 137 -16.61 -10.52 16.64
CA ALA A 137 -16.02 -9.41 17.39
C ALA A 137 -14.50 -9.46 17.33
N TYR A 138 -13.87 -8.30 17.13
CA TYR A 138 -12.43 -8.17 17.22
C TYR A 138 -11.97 -8.33 18.66
N ALA A 139 -11.08 -9.25 18.93
CA ALA A 139 -10.57 -9.59 20.27
C ALA A 139 -9.04 -9.39 20.38
N GLY A 140 -8.37 -8.95 19.32
CA GLY A 140 -6.95 -8.60 19.34
C GLY A 140 -6.68 -7.21 19.93
N THR A 141 -5.41 -6.80 19.91
CA THR A 141 -4.98 -5.45 20.25
C THR A 141 -4.52 -4.70 19.01
N PHE A 142 -5.13 -3.57 18.71
CA PHE A 142 -4.65 -2.63 17.71
C PHE A 142 -3.93 -1.47 18.40
N ASP A 143 -2.60 -1.49 18.36
CA ASP A 143 -1.74 -0.47 19.01
C ASP A 143 -1.27 0.54 17.97
N GLY A 144 -1.76 1.76 18.06
CA GLY A 144 -1.29 2.86 17.22
C GLY A 144 0.15 3.29 17.52
N ASN A 145 0.72 2.88 18.68
CA ASN A 145 2.10 3.18 19.06
C ASN A 145 2.46 4.68 18.98
N GLY A 146 1.46 5.55 19.15
CA GLY A 146 1.60 7.00 19.04
C GLY A 146 1.48 7.55 17.61
N HIS A 147 1.28 6.68 16.61
CA HIS A 147 1.13 7.07 15.20
C HIS A 147 -0.31 7.43 14.84
N THR A 148 -0.43 8.10 13.70
CA THR A 148 -1.70 8.55 13.12
C THR A 148 -2.13 7.61 12.00
N LEU A 149 -3.42 7.21 12.03
CA LEU A 149 -4.10 6.57 10.93
C LEU A 149 -5.08 7.55 10.30
N SER A 150 -4.97 7.77 9.00
CA SER A 150 -5.77 8.77 8.28
C SER A 150 -6.32 8.25 6.95
N GLY A 151 -7.29 8.98 6.40
CA GLY A 151 -7.86 8.65 5.09
C GLY A 151 -8.73 7.39 5.11
N ILE A 152 -9.28 6.98 6.23
CA ILE A 152 -10.22 5.86 6.32
C ILE A 152 -11.59 6.33 5.81
N TYR A 153 -12.09 5.69 4.75
CA TYR A 153 -13.42 5.94 4.20
C TYR A 153 -14.31 4.71 4.37
N ILE A 154 -15.42 4.90 5.09
CA ILE A 154 -16.40 3.83 5.36
C ILE A 154 -17.68 4.17 4.61
N ALA A 155 -18.03 3.35 3.62
CA ALA A 155 -19.26 3.49 2.85
C ALA A 155 -20.18 2.29 3.15
N THR A 156 -20.82 2.31 4.30
CA THR A 156 -21.77 1.27 4.71
C THR A 156 -23.04 1.90 5.30
N THR A 157 -24.14 1.19 5.18
CA THR A 157 -25.42 1.52 5.81
C THR A 157 -25.67 0.73 7.09
N THR A 158 -24.72 -0.11 7.52
CA THR A 158 -24.81 -0.91 8.74
C THR A 158 -24.46 -0.07 9.96
N SER A 159 -24.95 -0.47 11.15
CA SER A 159 -24.75 0.27 12.40
C SER A 159 -23.34 0.11 13.01
N ASN A 160 -22.58 -0.90 12.59
CA ASN A 160 -21.24 -1.18 13.15
C ASN A 160 -20.18 -0.58 12.23
N THR A 161 -19.96 0.74 12.35
CA THR A 161 -19.02 1.50 11.53
C THR A 161 -17.84 1.99 12.36
N GLY A 162 -16.65 2.09 11.72
CA GLY A 162 -15.42 2.54 12.35
C GLY A 162 -14.22 1.71 11.87
N LEU A 163 -13.06 1.99 12.44
CA LEU A 163 -11.87 1.15 12.22
C LEU A 163 -12.18 -0.29 12.66
N ILE A 164 -12.74 -0.42 13.85
CA ILE A 164 -13.29 -1.66 14.39
C ILE A 164 -14.82 -1.47 14.48
N GLY A 165 -15.57 -2.35 13.81
CA GLY A 165 -17.03 -2.29 13.79
C GLY A 165 -17.64 -2.88 15.06
N TYR A 166 -17.08 -3.97 15.55
CA TYR A 166 -17.51 -4.61 16.80
C TYR A 166 -16.32 -5.10 17.62
N MET A 167 -16.19 -4.60 18.85
CA MET A 167 -15.12 -4.94 19.77
C MET A 167 -15.58 -6.03 20.74
N GLY A 168 -14.80 -7.10 20.85
CA GLY A 168 -14.98 -8.14 21.86
C GLY A 168 -14.46 -7.71 23.24
N VAL A 169 -14.73 -8.53 24.24
CA VAL A 169 -14.35 -8.25 25.64
C VAL A 169 -12.83 -8.14 25.84
N ASP A 170 -12.05 -8.85 25.04
CA ASP A 170 -10.59 -8.84 25.09
C ASP A 170 -9.98 -7.86 24.06
N GLY A 171 -10.81 -7.33 23.16
CA GLY A 171 -10.38 -6.40 22.13
C GLY A 171 -9.91 -5.06 22.71
N ARG A 172 -8.87 -4.49 22.13
CA ARG A 172 -8.31 -3.19 22.56
C ARG A 172 -7.85 -2.37 21.37
N ILE A 173 -8.09 -1.05 21.45
CA ILE A 173 -7.40 -0.03 20.67
C ILE A 173 -6.67 0.85 21.68
N LYS A 174 -5.40 1.16 21.42
CA LYS A 174 -4.61 2.04 22.27
C LYS A 174 -3.62 2.86 21.45
N ASN A 175 -3.22 4.01 22.00
CA ASN A 175 -2.16 4.88 21.46
C ASN A 175 -2.35 5.24 19.97
N LEU A 176 -3.58 5.38 19.51
CA LEU A 176 -3.93 5.65 18.11
C LEU A 176 -4.56 7.02 17.96
N THR A 177 -4.05 7.80 17.02
CA THR A 177 -4.72 9.01 16.53
C THR A 177 -5.43 8.69 15.21
N MET A 178 -6.70 9.09 15.09
CA MET A 178 -7.45 9.04 13.84
C MET A 178 -7.58 10.45 13.28
N ALA A 179 -7.29 10.64 12.00
CA ALA A 179 -7.40 11.93 11.32
C ALA A 179 -8.00 11.76 9.90
N ASP A 180 -8.58 12.84 9.36
CA ASP A 180 -9.10 12.91 7.98
C ASP A 180 -9.87 11.64 7.57
N SER A 181 -10.79 11.17 8.38
CA SER A 181 -11.52 9.92 8.17
C SER A 181 -13.02 10.15 8.21
N ASN A 182 -13.80 9.34 7.45
CA ASN A 182 -15.27 9.48 7.33
C ASN A 182 -15.94 8.10 7.14
#